data_a7e5c0aa60f2ee0d2d276f224651b97f
#
_entry.id   a7e5c0aa60f2ee0d2d276f224651b97f
#
_cell.length_a   1.000
_cell.length_b   1.000
_cell.length_c   1.000
_cell.angle_alpha   90.00
_cell.angle_beta   90.00
_cell.angle_gamma   90.00
#
_symmetry.space_group_name_H-M   'P 1'
#
loop_
_entity.id
_entity.type
_entity.pdbx_description
1 polymer ?
#
loop_
_entity_poly.entity_id
_entity_poly.type
_entity_poly.pdbx_seq_one_letter_code
_entity_poly.pdbx_strand_id
1 'polypeptide(L)'
;MSIVQIRQDFSKQLINVHLQLSPKNHEVTRLINEFNTFLEQKKLLSHYGIKPYYPHFPLHITLFMTDFPMTNSQLIKERTQKLTAPWQTIKLTAQDFVVSPKGYVMLRLKSNPTIERFANDLVTTLAPLRAPNPSIPSWAKPDPKRVALCNQYGSPNVFSYFDPHLSIFSADHLHPKQQMTLYNELQQALKEFTRTHNIDVAVYGASIGIGLADESGQITQELWSFNLNSPARG
;
A
#
# COMPACT_ATOMS: atom_id res chain seq x y z
N MET A 1 -38.79 5.36 16.92
CA MET A 1 -37.45 4.88 16.61
C MET A 1 -37.18 5.13 15.11
N SER A 2 -36.45 6.19 14.77
CA SER A 2 -36.11 6.50 13.36
C SER A 2 -34.93 5.63 12.96
N ILE A 3 -35.17 4.77 11.98
CA ILE A 3 -34.12 4.03 11.30
C ILE A 3 -33.34 5.05 10.43
N VAL A 4 -32.16 5.46 10.91
CA VAL A 4 -31.21 6.22 10.10
C VAL A 4 -30.70 5.24 9.03
N GLN A 5 -31.29 5.31 7.85
CA GLN A 5 -30.75 4.65 6.65
C GLN A 5 -29.45 5.36 6.30
N ILE A 6 -28.32 4.79 6.69
CA ILE A 6 -27.01 5.16 6.14
C ILE A 6 -27.06 4.75 4.67
N ARG A 7 -27.36 5.70 3.78
CA ARG A 7 -27.14 5.54 2.35
C ARG A 7 -25.62 5.50 2.16
N GLN A 8 -25.04 4.30 2.08
CA GLN A 8 -23.72 4.14 1.51
C GLN A 8 -23.80 4.66 0.07
N ASP A 9 -23.08 5.73 -0.22
CA ASP A 9 -22.97 6.25 -1.58
C ASP A 9 -22.04 5.31 -2.38
N PHE A 10 -22.63 4.30 -3.02
CA PHE A 10 -21.95 3.37 -3.90
C PHE A 10 -21.52 3.99 -5.24
N SER A 11 -21.75 5.29 -5.44
CA SER A 11 -21.41 5.97 -6.68
C SER A 11 -19.90 6.06 -6.91
N LYS A 12 -19.09 6.08 -5.83
CA LYS A 12 -17.63 6.05 -5.88
C LYS A 12 -17.06 5.05 -4.87
N GLN A 13 -15.93 4.46 -5.22
CA GLN A 13 -15.22 3.50 -4.38
C GLN A 13 -13.72 3.83 -4.37
N LEU A 14 -13.07 3.63 -3.25
CA LEU A 14 -11.62 3.68 -3.15
C LEU A 14 -11.06 2.43 -3.83
N ILE A 15 -10.41 2.63 -4.97
CA ILE A 15 -9.79 1.56 -5.76
C ILE A 15 -8.27 1.68 -5.65
N ASN A 16 -7.63 0.56 -5.33
CA ASN A 16 -6.19 0.40 -5.32
C ASN A 16 -5.76 -0.45 -6.53
N VAL A 17 -4.98 0.15 -7.42
CA VAL A 17 -4.24 -0.57 -8.46
C VAL A 17 -2.86 -0.88 -7.89
N HIS A 18 -2.55 -2.15 -7.79
CA HIS A 18 -1.42 -2.61 -6.99
C HIS A 18 -0.64 -3.73 -7.66
N LEU A 19 0.63 -3.84 -7.30
CA LEU A 19 1.47 -4.96 -7.67
C LEU A 19 1.24 -6.10 -6.67
N GLN A 20 0.71 -7.21 -7.17
CA GLN A 20 0.52 -8.44 -6.41
C GLN A 20 1.84 -9.22 -6.34
N LEU A 21 2.14 -9.72 -5.16
CA LEU A 21 3.36 -10.47 -4.95
C LEU A 21 3.25 -11.91 -5.52
N SER A 22 4.36 -12.40 -6.07
CA SER A 22 4.47 -13.80 -6.47
C SER A 22 4.31 -14.72 -5.26
N PRO A 23 3.65 -15.88 -5.38
CA PRO A 23 3.63 -16.90 -4.34
C PRO A 23 5.02 -17.37 -3.87
N LYS A 24 6.06 -17.11 -4.67
CA LYS A 24 7.46 -17.49 -4.38
C LYS A 24 8.18 -16.52 -3.42
N ASN A 25 7.51 -15.50 -2.90
CA ASN A 25 8.09 -14.50 -1.98
C ASN A 25 8.23 -15.02 -0.53
N HIS A 26 8.78 -16.22 -0.35
CA HIS A 26 8.92 -16.83 0.97
C HIS A 26 9.83 -16.04 1.93
N GLU A 27 10.87 -15.40 1.40
CA GLU A 27 11.83 -14.63 2.22
C GLU A 27 11.20 -13.39 2.83
N VAL A 28 10.51 -12.57 2.03
CA VAL A 28 9.86 -11.36 2.55
C VAL A 28 8.69 -11.71 3.48
N THR A 29 7.93 -12.77 3.17
CA THR A 29 6.86 -13.25 4.05
C THR A 29 7.42 -13.72 5.39
N ARG A 30 8.53 -14.47 5.38
CA ARG A 30 9.24 -14.89 6.59
C ARG A 30 9.72 -13.67 7.38
N LEU A 31 10.38 -12.71 6.73
CA LEU A 31 10.88 -11.49 7.36
C LEU A 31 9.76 -10.71 8.08
N ILE A 32 8.59 -10.56 7.43
CA ILE A 32 7.43 -9.89 8.03
C ILE A 32 6.90 -10.66 9.24
N ASN A 33 6.82 -11.99 9.16
CA ASN A 33 6.38 -12.83 10.27
C ASN A 33 7.36 -12.81 11.45
N GLU A 34 8.67 -12.85 11.17
CA GLU A 34 9.73 -12.72 12.19
C GLU A 34 9.63 -11.35 12.89
N PHE A 35 9.40 -10.28 12.13
CA PHE A 35 9.21 -8.94 12.68
C PHE A 35 7.97 -8.85 13.58
N ASN A 36 6.82 -9.37 13.11
CA ASN A 36 5.59 -9.39 13.91
C ASN A 36 5.76 -10.22 15.20
N THR A 37 6.42 -11.38 15.10
CA THR A 37 6.73 -12.23 16.25
C THR A 37 7.65 -11.53 17.25
N PHE A 38 8.68 -10.83 16.77
CA PHE A 38 9.59 -10.04 17.59
C PHE A 38 8.85 -8.92 18.35
N LEU A 39 7.94 -8.19 17.68
CA LEU A 39 7.14 -7.17 18.33
C LEU A 39 6.17 -7.76 19.38
N GLU A 40 5.60 -8.94 19.11
CA GLU A 40 4.74 -9.63 20.08
C GLU A 40 5.52 -10.14 21.28
N GLN A 41 6.73 -10.67 21.11
CA GLN A 41 7.62 -11.04 22.22
C GLN A 41 7.93 -9.87 23.15
N LYS A 42 7.99 -8.65 22.58
CA LYS A 42 8.09 -7.39 23.34
C LYS A 42 6.74 -6.90 23.89
N LYS A 43 5.65 -7.63 23.62
CA LYS A 43 4.27 -7.31 23.98
C LYS A 43 3.75 -6.00 23.36
N LEU A 44 4.41 -5.48 22.31
CA LEU A 44 3.99 -4.22 21.69
C LEU A 44 2.67 -4.37 20.94
N LEU A 45 2.48 -5.48 20.21
CA LEU A 45 1.23 -5.69 19.48
C LEU A 45 0.04 -5.91 20.43
N SER A 46 0.18 -6.83 21.38
CA SER A 46 -0.89 -7.16 22.35
C SER A 46 -1.20 -6.00 23.28
N HIS A 47 -0.20 -5.26 23.79
CA HIS A 47 -0.39 -4.12 24.70
C HIS A 47 -1.20 -2.99 24.06
N TYR A 48 -0.96 -2.71 22.78
CA TYR A 48 -1.63 -1.64 22.04
C TYR A 48 -2.84 -2.13 21.22
N GLY A 49 -3.20 -3.41 21.28
CA GLY A 49 -4.30 -3.99 20.52
C GLY A 49 -4.10 -3.93 19.00
N ILE A 50 -2.83 -3.97 18.55
CA ILE A 50 -2.46 -3.88 17.15
C ILE A 50 -2.60 -5.25 16.49
N LYS A 51 -3.24 -5.27 15.31
CA LYS A 51 -3.35 -6.46 14.46
C LYS A 51 -2.55 -6.24 13.18
N PRO A 52 -1.49 -7.02 12.92
CA PRO A 52 -0.78 -6.99 11.66
C PRO A 52 -1.71 -7.27 10.47
N TYR A 53 -1.49 -6.59 9.35
CA TYR A 53 -2.30 -6.79 8.15
C TYR A 53 -2.12 -8.20 7.57
N TYR A 54 -0.88 -8.66 7.43
CA TYR A 54 -0.62 -10.03 7.01
C TYR A 54 -0.73 -11.00 8.21
N PRO A 55 -1.41 -12.15 8.10
CA PRO A 55 -1.97 -12.78 6.89
C PRO A 55 -3.43 -12.43 6.57
N HIS A 56 -4.08 -11.49 7.26
CA HIS A 56 -5.50 -11.17 7.08
C HIS A 56 -5.79 -10.49 5.73
N PHE A 57 -4.82 -9.72 5.22
CA PHE A 57 -4.87 -9.10 3.90
C PHE A 57 -3.70 -9.56 3.05
N PRO A 58 -3.85 -9.64 1.71
CA PRO A 58 -2.76 -10.00 0.82
C PRO A 58 -1.67 -8.93 0.84
N LEU A 59 -0.39 -9.36 0.89
CA LEU A 59 0.73 -8.44 0.71
C LEU A 59 0.72 -7.88 -0.72
N HIS A 60 0.78 -6.57 -0.83
CA HIS A 60 0.76 -5.86 -2.10
C HIS A 60 1.55 -4.56 -2.03
N ILE A 61 1.90 -4.02 -3.19
CA ILE A 61 2.52 -2.70 -3.30
C ILE A 61 1.54 -1.80 -4.05
N THR A 62 1.02 -0.78 -3.38
CA THR A 62 0.15 0.21 -4.02
C THR A 62 0.92 0.96 -5.09
N LEU A 63 0.39 0.98 -6.32
CA LEU A 63 0.92 1.74 -7.44
C LEU A 63 0.12 3.02 -7.68
N PHE A 64 -1.20 2.92 -7.58
CA PHE A 64 -2.09 4.07 -7.65
C PHE A 64 -3.40 3.78 -6.91
N MET A 65 -3.77 4.65 -5.98
CA MET A 65 -5.00 4.52 -5.20
C MET A 65 -5.74 5.85 -5.15
N THR A 66 -7.02 5.84 -5.52
CA THR A 66 -7.92 7.00 -5.48
C THR A 66 -9.38 6.58 -5.54
N ASP A 67 -10.27 7.53 -5.26
CA ASP A 67 -11.71 7.33 -5.47
C ASP A 67 -12.05 7.32 -6.98
N PHE A 68 -12.76 6.30 -7.43
CA PHE A 68 -13.29 6.22 -8.78
C PHE A 68 -14.82 6.08 -8.77
N PRO A 69 -15.53 6.73 -9.72
CA PRO A 69 -16.93 6.39 -9.99
C PRO A 69 -17.02 4.94 -10.47
N MET A 70 -17.94 4.16 -9.92
CA MET A 70 -18.12 2.75 -10.34
C MET A 70 -18.54 2.60 -11.79
N THR A 71 -19.12 3.65 -12.39
CA THR A 71 -19.41 3.72 -13.84
C THR A 71 -18.15 3.61 -14.71
N ASN A 72 -16.98 3.95 -14.17
CA ASN A 72 -15.70 3.87 -14.86
C ASN A 72 -14.97 2.52 -14.68
N SER A 73 -15.54 1.59 -13.91
CA SER A 73 -14.88 0.33 -13.53
C SER A 73 -14.39 -0.49 -14.73
N GLN A 74 -15.21 -0.62 -15.76
CA GLN A 74 -14.84 -1.35 -16.97
C GLN A 74 -13.68 -0.66 -17.72
N LEU A 75 -13.71 0.67 -17.81
CA LEU A 75 -12.67 1.44 -18.49
C LEU A 75 -11.33 1.40 -17.71
N ILE A 76 -11.41 1.40 -16.38
CA ILE A 76 -10.22 1.21 -15.49
C ILE A 76 -9.61 -0.18 -15.79
N LYS A 77 -10.43 -1.22 -15.81
CA LYS A 77 -10.01 -2.60 -16.16
C LYS A 77 -9.27 -2.64 -17.49
N GLU A 78 -9.90 -2.15 -18.55
CA GLU A 78 -9.38 -2.22 -19.92
C GLU A 78 -8.06 -1.45 -20.07
N ARG A 79 -7.99 -0.24 -19.51
CA ARG A 79 -6.77 0.58 -19.56
C ARG A 79 -5.63 -0.05 -18.76
N THR A 80 -5.91 -0.57 -17.57
CA THR A 80 -4.91 -1.26 -16.75
C THR A 80 -4.41 -2.53 -17.47
N GLN A 81 -5.30 -3.35 -18.02
CA GLN A 81 -4.93 -4.54 -18.78
C GLN A 81 -4.02 -4.22 -19.96
N LYS A 82 -4.40 -3.21 -20.76
CA LYS A 82 -3.60 -2.76 -21.91
C LYS A 82 -2.23 -2.27 -21.48
N LEU A 83 -2.16 -1.50 -20.40
CA LEU A 83 -0.92 -1.01 -19.87
C LEU A 83 -0.02 -2.14 -19.35
N THR A 84 -0.61 -3.14 -18.71
CA THR A 84 0.13 -4.28 -18.10
C THR A 84 0.70 -5.23 -19.14
N ALA A 85 0.04 -5.40 -20.28
CA ALA A 85 0.36 -6.43 -21.28
C ALA A 85 1.85 -6.49 -21.72
N PRO A 86 2.58 -5.39 -21.95
CA PRO A 86 3.99 -5.44 -22.35
C PRO A 86 4.97 -5.65 -21.18
N TRP A 87 4.52 -5.60 -19.91
CA TRP A 87 5.40 -5.61 -18.76
C TRP A 87 5.77 -7.02 -18.29
N GLN A 88 7.00 -7.15 -17.81
CA GLN A 88 7.52 -8.38 -17.21
C GLN A 88 7.42 -8.32 -15.68
N THR A 89 7.61 -9.48 -15.04
CA THR A 89 7.76 -9.60 -13.60
C THR A 89 8.72 -8.55 -13.03
N ILE A 90 8.29 -7.83 -12.01
CA ILE A 90 9.04 -6.74 -11.40
C ILE A 90 9.79 -7.29 -10.18
N LYS A 91 11.11 -7.13 -10.16
CA LYS A 91 11.95 -7.44 -9.00
C LYS A 91 12.28 -6.16 -8.25
N LEU A 92 12.05 -6.17 -6.95
CA LEU A 92 12.41 -5.14 -5.99
C LEU A 92 13.26 -5.75 -4.87
N THR A 93 13.76 -4.90 -4.00
CA THR A 93 14.52 -5.32 -2.81
C THR A 93 13.99 -4.57 -1.60
N ALA A 94 13.77 -5.25 -0.49
CA ALA A 94 13.42 -4.62 0.76
C ALA A 94 14.57 -3.72 1.24
N GLN A 95 14.24 -2.59 1.86
CA GLN A 95 15.22 -1.59 2.26
C GLN A 95 15.28 -1.45 3.78
N ASP A 96 14.18 -1.07 4.39
CA ASP A 96 14.07 -0.84 5.83
C ASP A 96 12.62 -0.87 6.31
N PHE A 97 12.43 -1.20 7.58
CA PHE A 97 11.16 -0.93 8.24
C PHE A 97 11.12 0.53 8.71
N VAL A 98 10.01 1.18 8.46
CA VAL A 98 9.77 2.58 8.85
C VAL A 98 8.50 2.66 9.67
N VAL A 99 8.53 3.49 10.71
CA VAL A 99 7.36 3.84 11.50
C VAL A 99 7.07 5.33 11.38
N SER A 100 5.82 5.68 11.12
CA SER A 100 5.36 7.07 11.16
C SER A 100 5.04 7.50 12.61
N PRO A 101 5.05 8.81 12.92
CA PRO A 101 4.64 9.30 14.24
C PRO A 101 3.21 8.93 14.66
N LYS A 102 2.36 8.55 13.69
CA LYS A 102 1.00 8.05 13.93
C LYS A 102 0.91 6.54 14.12
N GLY A 103 2.05 5.83 14.20
CA GLY A 103 2.09 4.40 14.41
C GLY A 103 1.75 3.55 13.18
N TYR A 104 1.86 4.11 11.97
CA TYR A 104 1.81 3.33 10.73
C TYR A 104 3.19 2.75 10.45
N VAL A 105 3.26 1.44 10.30
CA VAL A 105 4.51 0.70 10.04
C VAL A 105 4.48 0.09 8.65
N MET A 106 5.58 0.27 7.93
CA MET A 106 5.77 -0.26 6.58
C MET A 106 7.17 -0.83 6.39
N LEU A 107 7.31 -1.80 5.51
CA LEU A 107 8.57 -2.24 4.95
C LEU A 107 8.76 -1.53 3.61
N ARG A 108 9.68 -0.55 3.56
CA ARG A 108 10.01 0.15 2.31
C ARG A 108 10.83 -0.75 1.40
N LEU A 109 10.63 -0.53 0.11
CA LEU A 109 11.36 -1.23 -0.95
C LEU A 109 12.23 -0.22 -1.70
N LYS A 110 13.41 -0.64 -2.11
CA LYS A 110 14.27 0.17 -3.00
C LYS A 110 13.53 0.42 -4.30
N SER A 111 13.20 1.67 -4.57
CA SER A 111 12.62 2.05 -5.85
C SER A 111 13.61 1.83 -6.98
N ASN A 112 13.10 1.59 -8.17
CA ASN A 112 13.90 1.50 -9.39
C ASN A 112 13.12 2.09 -10.58
N PRO A 113 13.82 2.46 -11.68
CA PRO A 113 13.17 3.09 -12.83
C PRO A 113 12.03 2.28 -13.45
N THR A 114 12.04 0.96 -13.29
CA THR A 114 11.01 0.07 -13.83
C THR A 114 9.67 0.29 -13.11
N ILE A 115 9.64 0.19 -11.77
CA ILE A 115 8.40 0.35 -11.01
C ILE A 115 7.94 1.81 -11.02
N GLU A 116 8.86 2.78 -10.98
CA GLU A 116 8.53 4.21 -11.05
C GLU A 116 7.84 4.55 -12.37
N ARG A 117 8.41 4.10 -13.49
CA ARG A 117 7.81 4.29 -14.81
C ARG A 117 6.41 3.67 -14.87
N PHE A 118 6.26 2.43 -14.40
CA PHE A 118 4.98 1.74 -14.42
C PHE A 118 3.93 2.45 -13.56
N ALA A 119 4.28 2.88 -12.35
CA ALA A 119 3.39 3.65 -11.47
C ALA A 119 3.00 4.98 -12.11
N ASN A 120 3.95 5.71 -12.73
CA ASN A 120 3.69 6.98 -13.41
C ASN A 120 2.77 6.81 -14.63
N ASP A 121 2.97 5.75 -15.42
CA ASP A 121 2.12 5.43 -16.57
C ASP A 121 0.69 5.07 -16.11
N LEU A 122 0.53 4.35 -15.00
CA LEU A 122 -0.77 4.06 -14.38
C LEU A 122 -1.47 5.36 -13.94
N VAL A 123 -0.77 6.22 -13.22
CA VAL A 123 -1.32 7.51 -12.75
C VAL A 123 -1.79 8.34 -13.95
N THR A 124 -0.95 8.52 -14.96
CA THR A 124 -1.27 9.31 -16.15
C THR A 124 -2.48 8.75 -16.90
N THR A 125 -2.59 7.42 -16.96
CA THR A 125 -3.65 6.72 -17.69
C THR A 125 -4.99 6.74 -16.95
N LEU A 126 -4.97 6.59 -15.62
CA LEU A 126 -6.17 6.36 -14.81
C LEU A 126 -6.68 7.61 -14.08
N ALA A 127 -5.80 8.56 -13.72
CA ALA A 127 -6.22 9.78 -13.02
C ALA A 127 -7.35 10.56 -13.73
N PRO A 128 -7.42 10.61 -15.08
CA PRO A 128 -8.56 11.23 -15.77
C PRO A 128 -9.93 10.57 -15.51
N LEU A 129 -9.93 9.32 -15.01
CA LEU A 129 -11.14 8.56 -14.71
C LEU A 129 -11.59 8.68 -13.25
N ARG A 130 -10.81 9.36 -12.38
CA ARG A 130 -11.10 9.49 -10.96
C ARG A 130 -12.38 10.26 -10.67
N ALA A 131 -12.91 10.10 -9.48
CA ALA A 131 -13.99 10.94 -9.00
C ALA A 131 -13.55 12.42 -8.90
N PRO A 132 -14.44 13.36 -9.18
CA PRO A 132 -14.16 14.78 -8.91
C PRO A 132 -14.01 15.00 -7.39
N ASN A 133 -13.25 16.05 -7.01
CA ASN A 133 -13.05 16.44 -5.62
C ASN A 133 -12.52 15.30 -4.72
N PRO A 134 -11.29 14.83 -4.98
CA PRO A 134 -10.70 13.74 -4.20
C PRO A 134 -10.54 14.14 -2.74
N SER A 135 -10.71 13.17 -1.85
CA SER A 135 -10.45 13.35 -0.41
C SER A 135 -8.95 13.51 -0.17
N ILE A 136 -8.55 14.60 0.50
CA ILE A 136 -7.14 14.82 0.88
C ILE A 136 -6.90 14.20 2.25
N PRO A 137 -6.06 13.18 2.36
CA PRO A 137 -5.73 12.56 3.65
C PRO A 137 -5.16 13.58 4.64
N SER A 138 -5.54 13.46 5.91
CA SER A 138 -5.12 14.41 6.96
C SER A 138 -3.61 14.54 7.09
N TRP A 139 -2.87 13.46 6.86
CA TRP A 139 -1.41 13.44 6.92
C TRP A 139 -0.74 14.13 5.73
N ALA A 140 -1.43 14.28 4.58
CA ALA A 140 -0.92 14.96 3.38
C ALA A 140 -1.16 16.48 3.42
N LYS A 141 -2.15 16.95 4.20
CA LYS A 141 -2.53 18.38 4.28
C LYS A 141 -1.38 19.34 4.64
N PRO A 142 -0.41 18.97 5.52
CA PRO A 142 0.70 19.87 5.82
C PRO A 142 1.69 20.07 4.69
N ASP A 143 1.67 19.26 3.64
CA ASP A 143 2.55 19.36 2.48
C ASP A 143 1.76 19.93 1.25
N PRO A 144 1.96 21.21 0.87
CA PRO A 144 1.25 21.82 -0.25
C PRO A 144 1.45 21.09 -1.59
N LYS A 145 2.61 20.46 -1.80
CA LYS A 145 2.89 19.68 -3.02
C LYS A 145 2.04 18.41 -3.06
N ARG A 146 1.92 17.69 -1.94
CA ARG A 146 1.03 16.53 -1.84
C ARG A 146 -0.44 16.94 -2.03
N VAL A 147 -0.86 18.08 -1.49
CA VAL A 147 -2.21 18.62 -1.72
C VAL A 147 -2.44 18.90 -3.20
N ALA A 148 -1.49 19.51 -3.90
CA ALA A 148 -1.57 19.76 -5.34
C ALA A 148 -1.66 18.45 -6.14
N LEU A 149 -0.85 17.45 -5.83
CA LEU A 149 -0.90 16.13 -6.46
C LEU A 149 -2.26 15.44 -6.21
N CYS A 150 -2.78 15.50 -4.99
CA CYS A 150 -4.09 14.97 -4.66
C CYS A 150 -5.21 15.64 -5.49
N ASN A 151 -5.20 16.96 -5.61
CA ASN A 151 -6.16 17.70 -6.41
C ASN A 151 -6.05 17.35 -7.91
N GLN A 152 -4.82 17.21 -8.42
CA GLN A 152 -4.58 16.97 -9.83
C GLN A 152 -4.80 15.50 -10.24
N TYR A 153 -4.36 14.56 -9.41
CA TYR A 153 -4.33 13.12 -9.75
C TYR A 153 -5.19 12.24 -8.85
N GLY A 154 -5.72 12.79 -7.75
CA GLY A 154 -6.52 12.04 -6.78
C GLY A 154 -5.71 11.31 -5.70
N SER A 155 -4.38 11.38 -5.73
CA SER A 155 -3.51 10.70 -4.78
C SER A 155 -2.28 11.56 -4.44
N PRO A 156 -1.87 11.63 -3.16
CA PRO A 156 -0.70 12.40 -2.74
C PRO A 156 0.63 11.68 -2.97
N ASN A 157 0.61 10.36 -3.22
CA ASN A 157 1.79 9.50 -3.31
C ASN A 157 2.06 9.08 -4.76
N VAL A 158 2.18 10.05 -5.65
CA VAL A 158 2.43 9.82 -7.08
C VAL A 158 3.69 10.54 -7.54
N PHE A 159 4.27 10.10 -8.66
CA PHE A 159 5.50 10.66 -9.26
C PHE A 159 6.66 10.73 -8.25
N SER A 160 7.20 11.91 -7.98
CA SER A 160 8.33 12.10 -7.05
C SER A 160 8.01 11.74 -5.59
N TYR A 161 6.75 11.52 -5.25
CA TYR A 161 6.30 11.07 -3.93
C TYR A 161 5.93 9.58 -3.91
N PHE A 162 6.11 8.88 -5.02
CA PHE A 162 5.93 7.43 -5.05
C PHE A 162 7.03 6.75 -4.20
N ASP A 163 6.61 6.02 -3.19
CA ASP A 163 7.47 5.29 -2.25
C ASP A 163 6.95 3.85 -2.12
N PRO A 164 7.51 2.89 -2.89
CA PRO A 164 7.01 1.53 -2.88
C PRO A 164 7.27 0.86 -1.54
N HIS A 165 6.21 0.31 -0.92
CA HIS A 165 6.29 -0.33 0.38
C HIS A 165 5.24 -1.43 0.54
N LEU A 166 5.48 -2.29 1.55
CA LEU A 166 4.50 -3.24 2.08
C LEU A 166 4.00 -2.70 3.42
N SER A 167 2.69 -2.55 3.56
CA SER A 167 2.05 -2.13 4.81
C SER A 167 2.07 -3.28 5.82
N ILE A 168 2.52 -3.01 7.04
CA ILE A 168 2.63 -4.02 8.10
C ILE A 168 1.45 -3.93 9.05
N PHE A 169 1.21 -2.74 9.62
CA PHE A 169 0.04 -2.42 10.44
C PHE A 169 -0.15 -0.91 10.60
N SER A 170 -1.33 -0.51 11.12
CA SER A 170 -1.62 0.84 11.57
C SER A 170 -2.06 0.83 13.04
N ALA A 171 -1.74 1.88 13.75
CA ALA A 171 -2.21 2.16 15.10
C ALA A 171 -3.11 3.42 15.15
N ASP A 172 -3.85 3.69 14.08
CA ASP A 172 -4.72 4.88 13.96
C ASP A 172 -5.84 4.91 14.99
N HIS A 173 -6.21 3.75 15.56
CA HIS A 173 -7.21 3.64 16.63
C HIS A 173 -6.71 4.19 17.97
N LEU A 174 -5.40 4.42 18.14
CA LEU A 174 -4.84 4.90 19.41
C LEU A 174 -4.98 6.42 19.55
N HIS A 175 -5.11 6.86 20.79
CA HIS A 175 -5.06 8.29 21.12
C HIS A 175 -3.65 8.87 20.82
N PRO A 176 -3.49 10.15 20.39
CA PRO A 176 -2.20 10.74 20.01
C PRO A 176 -1.06 10.56 21.02
N LYS A 177 -1.32 10.60 22.33
CA LYS A 177 -0.31 10.33 23.36
C LYS A 177 0.20 8.89 23.31
N GLN A 178 -0.69 7.93 23.10
CA GLN A 178 -0.31 6.51 22.97
C GLN A 178 0.44 6.27 21.66
N GLN A 179 0.04 6.92 20.56
CA GLN A 179 0.77 6.85 19.28
C GLN A 179 2.23 7.33 19.44
N MET A 180 2.46 8.43 20.17
CA MET A 180 3.81 8.93 20.41
C MET A 180 4.65 7.99 21.28
N THR A 181 4.05 7.39 22.32
CA THR A 181 4.74 6.38 23.15
C THR A 181 5.10 5.16 22.31
N LEU A 182 4.15 4.62 21.59
CA LEU A 182 4.34 3.49 20.67
C LEU A 182 5.41 3.81 19.61
N TYR A 183 5.39 5.01 19.03
CA TYR A 183 6.40 5.43 18.05
C TYR A 183 7.82 5.30 18.61
N ASN A 184 8.06 5.78 19.81
CA ASN A 184 9.38 5.70 20.46
C ASN A 184 9.80 4.26 20.74
N GLU A 185 8.87 3.43 21.22
CA GLU A 185 9.12 2.01 21.48
C GLU A 185 9.40 1.23 20.20
N LEU A 186 8.64 1.51 19.11
CA LEU A 186 8.86 0.92 17.80
C LEU A 186 10.20 1.34 17.20
N GLN A 187 10.62 2.60 17.35
CA GLN A 187 11.94 3.04 16.88
C GLN A 187 13.08 2.27 17.55
N GLN A 188 12.95 2.00 18.85
CA GLN A 188 13.93 1.18 19.58
C GLN A 188 13.89 -0.28 19.13
N ALA A 189 12.67 -0.85 19.00
CA ALA A 189 12.48 -2.22 18.55
C ALA A 189 13.02 -2.44 17.13
N LEU A 190 12.80 -1.47 16.21
CA LEU A 190 13.34 -1.51 14.85
C LEU A 190 14.87 -1.53 14.82
N LYS A 191 15.54 -0.68 15.63
CA LYS A 191 17.00 -0.69 15.74
C LYS A 191 17.54 -2.04 16.22
N GLU A 192 16.84 -2.69 17.15
CA GLU A 192 17.22 -3.98 17.67
C GLU A 192 16.99 -5.09 16.64
N PHE A 193 15.83 -5.12 15.99
CA PHE A 193 15.49 -6.10 14.97
C PHE A 193 16.45 -6.06 13.78
N THR A 194 16.74 -4.87 13.26
CA THR A 194 17.61 -4.71 12.07
C THR A 194 19.08 -5.06 12.34
N ARG A 195 19.52 -5.10 13.60
CA ARG A 195 20.88 -5.55 13.95
C ARG A 195 21.06 -7.06 13.87
N THR A 196 19.98 -7.83 13.97
CA THR A 196 20.00 -9.29 14.07
C THR A 196 19.37 -9.99 12.86
N HIS A 197 18.65 -9.25 12.00
CA HIS A 197 17.95 -9.81 10.85
C HIS A 197 18.41 -9.14 9.56
N ASN A 198 18.57 -9.94 8.51
CA ASN A 198 18.84 -9.42 7.17
C ASN A 198 17.53 -8.86 6.58
N ILE A 199 17.50 -7.55 6.31
CA ILE A 199 16.36 -6.88 5.71
C ILE A 199 16.45 -6.88 4.18
N ASP A 200 17.63 -7.00 3.60
CA ASP A 200 17.88 -6.94 2.16
C ASP A 200 17.43 -8.26 1.48
N VAL A 201 16.11 -8.41 1.36
CA VAL A 201 15.47 -9.58 0.73
C VAL A 201 14.80 -9.18 -0.59
N ALA A 202 14.80 -10.11 -1.55
CA ALA A 202 14.16 -9.89 -2.84
C ALA A 202 12.62 -9.97 -2.72
N VAL A 203 11.93 -9.10 -3.48
CA VAL A 203 10.47 -9.05 -3.60
C VAL A 203 10.10 -9.09 -5.08
N TYR A 204 9.29 -10.06 -5.46
CA TYR A 204 8.87 -10.28 -6.85
C TYR A 204 7.38 -9.99 -7.02
N GLY A 205 7.06 -9.02 -7.87
CA GLY A 205 5.70 -8.76 -8.31
C GLY A 205 5.37 -9.60 -9.54
N ALA A 206 4.25 -10.31 -9.54
CA ALA A 206 3.86 -11.26 -10.58
C ALA A 206 2.65 -10.83 -11.40
N SER A 207 1.79 -9.97 -10.85
CA SER A 207 0.57 -9.50 -11.52
C SER A 207 0.19 -8.10 -11.02
N ILE A 208 -0.65 -7.44 -11.80
CA ILE A 208 -1.27 -6.17 -11.41
C ILE A 208 -2.71 -6.46 -11.01
N GLY A 209 -3.04 -6.13 -9.77
CA GLY A 209 -4.38 -6.23 -9.22
C GLY A 209 -5.13 -4.90 -9.29
N ILE A 210 -6.45 -4.99 -9.36
CA ILE A 210 -7.38 -3.88 -9.14
C ILE A 210 -8.33 -4.34 -8.05
N GLY A 211 -8.33 -3.70 -6.89
CA GLY A 211 -9.16 -4.08 -5.77
C GLY A 211 -9.84 -2.90 -5.10
N LEU A 212 -10.95 -3.19 -4.42
CA LEU A 212 -11.54 -2.28 -3.46
C LEU A 212 -10.61 -2.22 -2.25
N ALA A 213 -10.36 -1.02 -1.75
CA ALA A 213 -9.51 -0.81 -0.59
C ALA A 213 -10.29 -0.18 0.57
N ASP A 214 -9.84 -0.46 1.79
CA ASP A 214 -10.24 0.31 2.97
C ASP A 214 -9.46 1.63 3.08
N GLU A 215 -9.76 2.41 4.11
CA GLU A 215 -9.10 3.70 4.37
C GLU A 215 -7.60 3.57 4.66
N SER A 216 -7.14 2.39 5.08
CA SER A 216 -5.73 2.05 5.30
C SER A 216 -5.03 1.58 4.01
N GLY A 217 -5.76 1.48 2.91
CA GLY A 217 -5.26 1.00 1.61
C GLY A 217 -5.17 -0.52 1.48
N GLN A 218 -5.73 -1.29 2.46
CA GLN A 218 -5.75 -2.74 2.40
C GLN A 218 -6.81 -3.25 1.42
N ILE A 219 -6.49 -4.29 0.65
CA ILE A 219 -7.39 -4.85 -0.34
C ILE A 219 -8.46 -5.69 0.37
N THR A 220 -9.70 -5.20 0.35
CA THR A 220 -10.87 -5.87 0.95
C THR A 220 -11.55 -6.81 -0.04
N GLN A 221 -11.45 -6.51 -1.34
CA GLN A 221 -11.97 -7.33 -2.42
C GLN A 221 -11.15 -7.14 -3.68
N GLU A 222 -10.60 -8.23 -4.22
CA GLU A 222 -9.98 -8.23 -5.55
C GLU A 222 -11.06 -8.22 -6.63
N LEU A 223 -10.97 -7.27 -7.58
CA LEU A 223 -11.90 -7.16 -8.71
C LEU A 223 -11.33 -7.81 -9.95
N TRP A 224 -10.07 -7.54 -10.28
CA TRP A 224 -9.37 -8.08 -11.45
C TRP A 224 -7.88 -8.23 -11.17
N SER A 225 -7.26 -9.16 -11.87
CA SER A 225 -5.82 -9.41 -11.83
C SER A 225 -5.30 -9.69 -13.24
N PHE A 226 -4.14 -9.13 -13.58
CA PHE A 226 -3.47 -9.27 -14.88
C PHE A 226 -2.04 -9.74 -14.66
N ASN A 227 -1.72 -10.93 -15.14
CA ASN A 227 -0.37 -11.47 -15.01
C ASN A 227 0.65 -10.63 -15.79
N LEU A 228 1.80 -10.40 -15.17
CA LEU A 228 2.99 -9.90 -15.85
C LEU A 228 3.67 -11.04 -16.62
N ASN A 229 4.30 -10.71 -17.72
CA ASN A 229 5.02 -11.71 -18.52
C ASN A 229 6.21 -12.27 -17.73
N SER A 230 6.43 -13.58 -17.81
CA SER A 230 7.66 -14.16 -17.29
C SER A 230 8.86 -13.64 -18.11
N PRO A 231 10.03 -13.42 -17.49
CA PRO A 231 11.23 -13.12 -18.23
C PRO A 231 11.48 -14.21 -19.28
N ALA A 232 11.89 -13.82 -20.48
CA ALA A 232 12.33 -14.79 -21.48
C ALA A 232 13.43 -15.66 -20.84
N ARG A 233 13.30 -16.98 -20.96
CA ARG A 233 14.37 -17.89 -20.54
C ARG A 233 15.54 -17.64 -21.50
N GLY A 234 16.57 -16.95 -21.02
CA GLY A 234 17.84 -16.83 -21.70
C GLY A 234 18.61 -18.13 -21.69
#